data_873692d7d078bf7282527109079f7caf
#
_entry.id   873692d7d078bf7282527109079f7caf
#
_cell.length_a   1.000
_cell.length_b   1.000
_cell.length_c   1.000
_cell.angle_alpha   90.00
_cell.angle_beta   90.00
_cell.angle_gamma   90.00
#
_symmetry.space_group_name_H-M   'P 1'
#
loop_
_entity.id
_entity.type
_entity.pdbx_description
1 polymer ?
#
loop_
_entity_poly.entity_id
_entity_poly.type
_entity_poly.pdbx_seq_one_letter_code
_entity_poly.pdbx_strand_id
1 'polypeptide(L)'
;YGNAANSNSVESMEAVVEPANNFLPEECWRWQKIDPTTVDTYSARTGHAVIVWNNKFYLFGGTDENARQSDIHYFDLIESRWNKVPGVQGPCPSSRSGAKAIVYRECIYFFGGYTKKDGDYFNDLHCYDIVRKSWRKFDSRQFQVIPSVRTDHTCVCYGDRMYDFSTTFFEYVVSPEYTIF
;
A
#
# COMPACT_ATOMS: atom_id res chain seq x y z
N TYR A 1 60.35 -51.37 -1.03
CA TYR A 1 59.74 -50.47 -0.07
C TYR A 1 58.90 -49.48 -0.87
N GLY A 2 57.59 -49.79 -0.97
CA GLY A 2 56.63 -48.93 -1.65
C GLY A 2 55.89 -48.05 -0.67
N ASN A 3 55.74 -46.79 -1.03
CA ASN A 3 54.77 -45.89 -0.39
C ASN A 3 53.66 -45.58 -1.38
N ALA A 4 52.48 -46.08 -1.08
CA ALA A 4 51.28 -45.73 -1.80
C ALA A 4 50.79 -44.34 -1.33
N ALA A 5 50.74 -43.39 -2.26
CA ALA A 5 50.10 -42.10 -2.04
C ALA A 5 48.58 -42.25 -2.25
N ASN A 6 47.86 -42.01 -1.18
CA ASN A 6 46.38 -42.03 -1.17
C ASN A 6 45.87 -40.66 -1.66
N SER A 7 45.40 -40.58 -2.90
CA SER A 7 44.77 -39.40 -3.45
C SER A 7 43.29 -39.43 -3.13
N ASN A 8 42.90 -38.75 -2.06
CA ASN A 8 41.51 -38.44 -1.81
C ASN A 8 41.04 -37.31 -2.76
N SER A 9 40.36 -37.70 -3.82
CA SER A 9 39.58 -36.76 -4.63
C SER A 9 38.33 -36.35 -3.85
N VAL A 10 38.32 -35.11 -3.40
CA VAL A 10 37.08 -34.51 -2.88
C VAL A 10 36.23 -34.17 -4.11
N GLU A 11 35.25 -35.00 -4.40
CA GLU A 11 34.18 -34.62 -5.31
C GLU A 11 33.38 -33.48 -4.65
N SER A 12 33.46 -32.30 -5.20
CA SER A 12 32.56 -31.20 -4.88
C SER A 12 31.17 -31.54 -5.41
N MET A 13 30.27 -31.95 -4.52
CA MET A 13 28.85 -31.99 -4.82
C MET A 13 28.39 -30.56 -5.07
N GLU A 14 28.35 -30.11 -6.31
CA GLU A 14 27.56 -28.96 -6.70
C GLU A 14 26.09 -29.32 -6.44
N ALA A 15 25.51 -28.69 -5.43
CA ALA A 15 24.10 -28.74 -5.19
C ALA A 15 23.42 -28.08 -6.39
N VAL A 16 22.83 -28.88 -7.27
CA VAL A 16 21.90 -28.41 -8.29
C VAL A 16 20.70 -27.86 -7.54
N VAL A 17 20.69 -26.54 -7.36
CA VAL A 17 19.49 -25.82 -6.90
C VAL A 17 18.53 -25.84 -8.08
N GLU A 18 17.63 -26.84 -8.12
CA GLU A 18 16.49 -26.78 -9.02
C GLU A 18 15.73 -25.47 -8.71
N PRO A 19 15.43 -24.64 -9.71
CA PRO A 19 14.54 -23.51 -9.49
C PRO A 19 13.21 -24.07 -8.98
N ALA A 20 12.85 -23.69 -7.76
CA ALA A 20 11.56 -24.04 -7.20
C ALA A 20 10.48 -23.43 -8.11
N ASN A 21 10.01 -24.23 -9.05
CA ASN A 21 8.91 -23.87 -9.95
C ASN A 21 7.61 -23.96 -9.14
N ASN A 22 7.42 -23.00 -8.22
CA ASN A 22 6.25 -22.89 -7.36
C ASN A 22 5.03 -22.33 -8.11
N PHE A 23 4.96 -22.52 -9.43
CA PHE A 23 3.73 -22.26 -10.15
C PHE A 23 2.72 -23.35 -9.78
N LEU A 24 1.65 -22.93 -9.14
CA LEU A 24 0.51 -23.80 -8.93
C LEU A 24 0.05 -24.33 -10.29
N PRO A 25 -0.40 -25.59 -10.38
CA PRO A 25 -0.95 -26.15 -11.61
C PRO A 25 -2.01 -25.21 -12.19
N GLU A 26 -2.12 -25.11 -13.52
CA GLU A 26 -3.10 -24.25 -14.21
C GLU A 26 -4.54 -24.46 -13.70
N GLU A 27 -4.87 -25.67 -13.29
CA GLU A 27 -6.16 -26.03 -12.70
C GLU A 27 -6.48 -25.29 -11.36
N CYS A 28 -5.47 -24.70 -10.72
CA CYS A 28 -5.63 -23.90 -9.49
C CYS A 28 -5.96 -22.42 -9.75
N TRP A 29 -5.78 -21.96 -10.98
CA TRP A 29 -6.04 -20.56 -11.36
C TRP A 29 -7.51 -20.38 -11.72
N ARG A 30 -8.25 -19.68 -10.86
CA ARG A 30 -9.66 -19.34 -11.10
C ARG A 30 -10.03 -18.00 -10.50
N TRP A 31 -10.88 -17.26 -11.19
CA TRP A 31 -11.54 -16.11 -10.65
C TRP A 31 -12.77 -16.55 -9.84
N GLN A 32 -12.90 -16.00 -8.65
CA GLN A 32 -14.08 -16.20 -7.83
C GLN A 32 -14.69 -14.83 -7.50
N LYS A 33 -15.97 -14.66 -7.83
CA LYS A 33 -16.73 -13.50 -7.37
C LYS A 33 -17.01 -13.65 -5.88
N ILE A 34 -16.73 -12.61 -5.11
CA ILE A 34 -17.10 -12.53 -3.71
C ILE A 34 -18.35 -11.66 -3.62
N ASP A 35 -19.43 -12.23 -3.10
CA ASP A 35 -20.66 -11.50 -2.84
C ASP A 35 -20.65 -11.07 -1.36
N PRO A 36 -20.51 -9.75 -1.07
CA PRO A 36 -20.45 -9.26 0.30
C PRO A 36 -21.76 -9.49 1.04
N THR A 37 -21.67 -9.84 2.31
CA THR A 37 -22.84 -10.11 3.16
C THR A 37 -23.56 -8.86 3.67
N THR A 38 -23.07 -7.66 3.33
CA THR A 38 -23.60 -6.39 3.85
C THR A 38 -24.25 -5.52 2.80
N VAL A 39 -25.25 -4.76 3.25
CA VAL A 39 -26.01 -3.79 2.45
C VAL A 39 -25.27 -2.45 2.34
N ASP A 40 -24.48 -2.08 3.36
CA ASP A 40 -23.71 -0.83 3.40
C ASP A 40 -22.35 -1.02 2.72
N THR A 41 -22.39 -1.05 1.41
CA THR A 41 -21.17 -1.11 0.59
C THR A 41 -20.67 0.30 0.26
N TYR A 42 -19.41 0.40 -0.10
CA TYR A 42 -18.91 1.59 -0.79
C TYR A 42 -19.57 1.72 -2.16
N SER A 43 -19.70 2.95 -2.67
CA SER A 43 -20.14 3.18 -4.06
C SER A 43 -19.10 2.67 -5.06
N ALA A 44 -19.53 2.12 -6.18
CA ALA A 44 -18.63 1.76 -7.29
C ALA A 44 -17.84 3.00 -7.74
N ARG A 45 -16.52 2.92 -7.77
CA ARG A 45 -15.65 4.08 -7.98
C ARG A 45 -14.35 3.72 -8.66
N THR A 46 -13.68 4.71 -9.27
CA THR A 46 -12.37 4.59 -9.90
C THR A 46 -11.34 5.47 -9.21
N GLY A 47 -10.04 5.17 -9.39
CA GLY A 47 -8.96 5.98 -8.83
C GLY A 47 -8.88 5.99 -7.30
N HIS A 48 -9.47 4.99 -6.64
CA HIS A 48 -9.33 4.78 -5.21
C HIS A 48 -7.98 4.14 -4.88
N ALA A 49 -7.50 4.36 -3.67
CA ALA A 49 -6.36 3.65 -3.12
C ALA A 49 -6.82 2.42 -2.33
N VAL A 50 -6.13 1.30 -2.48
CA VAL A 50 -6.39 0.06 -1.73
C VAL A 50 -5.12 -0.43 -1.08
N ILE A 51 -5.22 -0.80 0.19
CA ILE A 51 -4.14 -1.37 0.98
C ILE A 51 -4.65 -2.59 1.74
N VAL A 52 -3.82 -3.61 1.81
CA VAL A 52 -4.09 -4.81 2.62
C VAL A 52 -3.33 -4.71 3.93
N TRP A 53 -4.03 -4.90 5.04
CA TRP A 53 -3.44 -5.02 6.35
C TRP A 53 -4.31 -5.91 7.26
N ASN A 54 -3.70 -6.88 7.89
CA ASN A 54 -4.33 -7.78 8.89
C ASN A 54 -5.71 -8.33 8.46
N ASN A 55 -5.74 -9.05 7.33
CA ASN A 55 -6.95 -9.63 6.72
C ASN A 55 -8.06 -8.62 6.35
N LYS A 56 -7.69 -7.37 6.14
CA LYS A 56 -8.61 -6.32 5.70
C LYS A 56 -8.08 -5.59 4.49
N PHE A 57 -8.96 -5.31 3.53
CA PHE A 57 -8.69 -4.37 2.44
C PHE A 57 -9.22 -3.00 2.84
N TYR A 58 -8.34 -2.05 3.05
CA TYR A 58 -8.72 -0.66 3.28
C TYR A 58 -8.80 0.08 1.95
N LEU A 59 -9.91 0.76 1.73
CA LEU A 59 -10.19 1.54 0.54
C LEU A 59 -10.39 3.01 0.93
N PHE A 60 -9.73 3.92 0.22
CA PHE A 60 -9.84 5.36 0.43
C PHE A 60 -10.02 6.12 -0.88
N GLY A 61 -10.89 7.13 -0.85
CA GLY A 61 -11.07 8.10 -1.92
C GLY A 61 -11.65 7.50 -3.21
N GLY A 62 -11.22 8.05 -4.32
CA GLY A 62 -11.74 7.69 -5.65
C GLY A 62 -12.89 8.57 -6.09
N THR A 63 -13.39 8.33 -7.30
CA THR A 63 -14.51 9.04 -7.92
C THR A 63 -15.61 8.04 -8.23
N ASP A 64 -16.80 8.25 -7.71
CA ASP A 64 -18.03 7.56 -8.12
C ASP A 64 -18.81 8.41 -9.13
N GLU A 65 -20.02 8.00 -9.46
CA GLU A 65 -20.90 8.70 -10.41
C GLU A 65 -21.27 10.12 -9.96
N ASN A 66 -21.26 10.39 -8.66
CA ASN A 66 -21.71 11.65 -8.09
C ASN A 66 -20.55 12.61 -7.81
N ALA A 67 -19.48 12.11 -7.15
CA ALA A 67 -18.42 12.97 -6.67
C ALA A 67 -17.11 12.21 -6.36
N ARG A 68 -16.06 12.96 -6.06
CA ARG A 68 -14.86 12.43 -5.40
C ARG A 68 -15.11 12.21 -3.93
N GLN A 69 -14.60 11.11 -3.44
CA GLN A 69 -14.80 10.64 -2.09
C GLN A 69 -13.57 10.90 -1.20
N SER A 70 -13.82 11.01 0.11
CA SER A 70 -12.78 11.11 1.16
C SER A 70 -13.02 10.12 2.29
N ASP A 71 -13.93 9.19 2.10
CA ASP A 71 -14.26 8.17 3.07
C ASP A 71 -13.25 7.02 3.08
N ILE A 72 -13.15 6.35 4.23
CA ILE A 72 -12.45 5.09 4.38
C ILE A 72 -13.47 3.98 4.60
N HIS A 73 -13.30 2.91 3.84
CA HIS A 73 -13.97 1.64 4.05
C HIS A 73 -12.94 0.53 4.21
N TYR A 74 -13.35 -0.57 4.82
CA TYR A 74 -12.57 -1.79 4.75
C TYR A 74 -13.46 -3.00 4.49
N PHE A 75 -12.92 -3.94 3.72
CA PHE A 75 -13.50 -5.26 3.55
C PHE A 75 -12.79 -6.23 4.49
N ASP A 76 -13.54 -6.89 5.36
CA ASP A 76 -13.03 -7.93 6.23
C ASP A 76 -13.05 -9.27 5.47
N LEU A 77 -11.86 -9.86 5.25
CA LEU A 77 -11.72 -11.12 4.52
C LEU A 77 -12.28 -12.33 5.28
N ILE A 78 -12.33 -12.25 6.61
CA ILE A 78 -12.84 -13.33 7.45
C ILE A 78 -14.35 -13.30 7.48
N GLU A 79 -14.91 -12.10 7.71
CA GLU A 79 -16.36 -11.90 7.79
C GLU A 79 -17.02 -11.76 6.42
N SER A 80 -16.23 -11.62 5.35
CA SER A 80 -16.69 -11.38 3.97
C SER A 80 -17.65 -10.20 3.86
N ARG A 81 -17.34 -9.09 4.57
CA ARG A 81 -18.24 -7.94 4.61
C ARG A 81 -17.50 -6.60 4.55
N TRP A 82 -18.16 -5.62 3.93
CA TRP A 82 -17.74 -4.23 3.95
C TRP A 82 -18.15 -3.51 5.23
N ASN A 83 -17.29 -2.62 5.68
CA ASN A 83 -17.52 -1.77 6.83
C ASN A 83 -17.03 -0.35 6.51
N LYS A 84 -17.82 0.65 6.87
CA LYS A 84 -17.36 2.03 6.87
C LYS A 84 -16.60 2.31 8.17
N VAL A 85 -15.48 3.00 8.08
CA VAL A 85 -14.76 3.43 9.28
C VAL A 85 -15.48 4.65 9.87
N PRO A 86 -16.09 4.52 11.05
CA PRO A 86 -16.85 5.62 11.65
C PRO A 86 -15.94 6.61 12.39
N GLY A 87 -16.38 7.85 12.52
CA GLY A 87 -15.85 8.80 13.51
C GLY A 87 -14.37 9.11 13.41
N VAL A 88 -13.85 9.22 12.19
CA VAL A 88 -12.42 9.48 11.96
C VAL A 88 -12.06 10.87 12.45
N GLN A 89 -11.09 10.97 13.36
CA GLN A 89 -10.59 12.23 13.90
C GLN A 89 -9.37 12.75 13.12
N GLY A 90 -9.11 14.04 13.23
CA GLY A 90 -7.92 14.69 12.68
C GLY A 90 -8.05 15.16 11.23
N PRO A 91 -6.95 15.66 10.64
CA PRO A 91 -6.94 16.28 9.31
C PRO A 91 -6.99 15.24 8.20
N CYS A 92 -8.21 14.74 7.91
CA CYS A 92 -8.48 13.85 6.79
C CYS A 92 -8.07 14.51 5.47
N PRO A 93 -7.51 13.77 4.51
CA PRO A 93 -7.31 14.29 3.15
C PRO A 93 -8.65 14.75 2.55
N SER A 94 -8.62 15.82 1.76
CA SER A 94 -9.77 16.24 0.97
C SER A 94 -10.18 15.17 -0.03
N SER A 95 -11.43 15.22 -0.49
CA SER A 95 -11.96 14.29 -1.50
C SER A 95 -11.09 14.31 -2.75
N ARG A 96 -10.55 13.15 -3.13
CA ARG A 96 -9.58 13.02 -4.19
C ARG A 96 -9.59 11.67 -4.87
N SER A 97 -9.06 11.64 -6.08
CA SER A 97 -8.86 10.44 -6.90
C SER A 97 -7.38 10.34 -7.27
N GLY A 98 -6.90 9.14 -7.59
CA GLY A 98 -5.54 8.89 -8.04
C GLY A 98 -4.44 9.05 -6.98
N ALA A 99 -4.81 9.24 -5.70
CA ALA A 99 -3.85 9.11 -4.62
C ALA A 99 -3.34 7.68 -4.50
N LYS A 100 -2.10 7.50 -4.06
CA LYS A 100 -1.54 6.19 -3.78
C LYS A 100 -1.28 6.03 -2.30
N ALA A 101 -1.24 4.77 -1.88
CA ALA A 101 -1.06 4.45 -0.48
C ALA A 101 -0.09 3.30 -0.27
N ILE A 102 0.56 3.32 0.86
CA ILE A 102 1.32 2.21 1.42
C ILE A 102 0.85 1.94 2.85
N VAL A 103 1.14 0.76 3.36
CA VAL A 103 1.03 0.49 4.80
C VAL A 103 2.42 0.25 5.38
N TYR A 104 2.68 0.88 6.50
CA TYR A 104 3.85 0.61 7.32
C TYR A 104 3.44 0.52 8.79
N ARG A 105 3.70 -0.62 9.41
CA ARG A 105 3.18 -0.96 10.75
C ARG A 105 1.65 -0.84 10.78
N GLU A 106 1.10 -0.02 11.66
CA GLU A 106 -0.34 0.19 11.85
C GLU A 106 -0.85 1.49 11.21
N CYS A 107 -0.05 2.07 10.31
CA CYS A 107 -0.36 3.32 9.66
C CYS A 107 -0.45 3.14 8.14
N ILE A 108 -1.49 3.71 7.54
CA ILE A 108 -1.65 3.82 6.10
C ILE A 108 -1.24 5.23 5.69
N TYR A 109 -0.24 5.34 4.84
CA TYR A 109 0.27 6.60 4.30
C TYR A 109 -0.32 6.84 2.93
N PHE A 110 -0.89 8.02 2.71
CA PHE A 110 -1.53 8.44 1.46
C PHE A 110 -0.80 9.65 0.91
N PHE A 111 -0.46 9.59 -0.38
CA PHE A 111 0.25 10.66 -1.06
C PHE A 111 -0.43 11.05 -2.36
N GLY A 112 -0.47 12.38 -2.64
CA GLY A 112 -0.89 12.92 -3.92
C GLY A 112 -2.38 12.78 -4.23
N GLY A 113 -2.69 12.59 -5.50
CA GLY A 113 -4.03 12.61 -6.05
C GLY A 113 -4.45 13.96 -6.59
N TYR A 114 -5.70 14.07 -7.06
CA TYR A 114 -6.24 15.31 -7.59
C TYR A 114 -7.72 15.49 -7.28
N THR A 115 -8.19 16.74 -7.29
CA THR A 115 -9.60 17.09 -7.23
C THR A 115 -10.04 17.87 -8.46
N LYS A 116 -11.29 17.69 -8.88
CA LYS A 116 -11.82 18.39 -10.06
C LYS A 116 -12.31 19.79 -9.72
N LYS A 117 -12.66 20.04 -8.48
CA LYS A 117 -13.36 21.27 -8.09
C LYS A 117 -12.56 22.51 -8.42
N ASP A 118 -11.24 22.43 -8.21
CA ASP A 118 -10.33 23.55 -8.43
C ASP A 118 -9.17 23.19 -9.38
N GLY A 119 -9.20 21.97 -9.97
CA GLY A 119 -8.13 21.46 -10.83
C GLY A 119 -6.84 21.16 -10.07
N ASP A 120 -6.92 21.04 -8.76
CA ASP A 120 -5.76 20.92 -7.90
C ASP A 120 -5.21 19.50 -7.90
N TYR A 121 -3.92 19.40 -8.12
CA TYR A 121 -3.13 18.22 -7.85
C TYR A 121 -2.45 18.39 -6.49
N PHE A 122 -2.28 17.28 -5.79
CA PHE A 122 -1.73 17.27 -4.46
C PHE A 122 -0.32 16.67 -4.40
N ASN A 123 0.48 17.15 -3.44
CA ASN A 123 1.73 16.54 -3.01
C ASN A 123 1.79 16.47 -1.47
N ASP A 124 0.63 16.50 -0.84
CA ASP A 124 0.54 16.34 0.60
C ASP A 124 0.62 14.87 1.00
N LEU A 125 1.20 14.61 2.16
CA LEU A 125 1.29 13.30 2.78
C LEU A 125 0.39 13.28 4.02
N HIS A 126 -0.46 12.29 4.08
CA HIS A 126 -1.33 11.99 5.21
C HIS A 126 -1.08 10.59 5.73
N CYS A 127 -1.28 10.39 7.02
CA CYS A 127 -1.24 9.08 7.64
C CYS A 127 -2.56 8.81 8.36
N TYR A 128 -3.12 7.64 8.15
CA TYR A 128 -4.24 7.11 8.92
C TYR A 128 -3.74 6.05 9.89
N ASP A 129 -3.82 6.34 11.20
CA ASP A 129 -3.53 5.37 12.26
C ASP A 129 -4.74 4.44 12.40
N ILE A 130 -4.54 3.16 12.09
CA ILE A 130 -5.61 2.15 12.06
C ILE A 130 -6.13 1.85 13.46
N VAL A 131 -5.25 1.86 14.46
CA VAL A 131 -5.59 1.54 15.85
C VAL A 131 -6.32 2.71 16.51
N ARG A 132 -5.76 3.93 16.37
CA ARG A 132 -6.34 5.14 16.95
C ARG A 132 -7.51 5.70 16.14
N LYS A 133 -7.71 5.22 14.91
CA LYS A 133 -8.72 5.70 13.96
C LYS A 133 -8.63 7.20 13.72
N SER A 134 -7.43 7.70 13.56
CA SER A 134 -7.14 9.12 13.45
C SER A 134 -6.22 9.44 12.28
N TRP A 135 -6.46 10.61 11.69
CA TRP A 135 -5.64 11.17 10.63
C TRP A 135 -4.58 12.11 11.17
N ARG A 136 -3.43 12.10 10.53
CA ARG A 136 -2.37 13.08 10.67
C ARG A 136 -1.95 13.56 9.28
N LYS A 137 -1.81 14.87 9.12
CA LYS A 137 -1.18 15.49 7.95
C LYS A 137 0.25 15.84 8.30
N PHE A 138 1.19 15.52 7.42
CA PHE A 138 2.57 15.93 7.58
C PHE A 138 2.75 17.36 7.09
N ASP A 139 3.50 18.16 7.87
CA ASP A 139 3.86 19.51 7.46
C ASP A 139 4.97 19.44 6.41
N SER A 140 4.69 20.02 5.24
CA SER A 140 5.65 20.05 4.13
C SER A 140 6.97 20.72 4.50
N ARG A 141 6.98 21.63 5.47
CA ARG A 141 8.19 22.30 5.96
C ARG A 141 9.16 21.38 6.68
N GLN A 142 8.73 20.18 7.06
CA GLN A 142 9.57 19.16 7.70
C GLN A 142 10.42 18.38 6.70
N PHE A 143 10.16 18.52 5.39
CA PHE A 143 10.87 17.82 4.35
C PHE A 143 11.93 18.70 3.70
N GLN A 144 13.11 18.13 3.47
CA GLN A 144 14.18 18.82 2.72
C GLN A 144 13.81 18.95 1.24
N VAL A 145 13.17 17.92 0.70
CA VAL A 145 12.66 17.87 -0.67
C VAL A 145 11.26 17.30 -0.65
N ILE A 146 10.36 17.93 -1.40
CA ILE A 146 8.99 17.49 -1.57
C ILE A 146 8.79 17.08 -3.02
N PRO A 147 8.23 15.90 -3.29
CA PRO A 147 7.85 15.55 -4.66
C PRO A 147 6.88 16.56 -5.24
N SER A 148 6.92 16.75 -6.57
CA SER A 148 5.92 17.55 -7.26
C SER A 148 4.52 16.96 -7.07
N VAL A 149 3.49 17.80 -7.23
CA VAL A 149 2.09 17.35 -7.27
C VAL A 149 1.90 16.25 -8.30
N ARG A 150 1.17 15.20 -7.95
CA ARG A 150 1.02 14.03 -8.83
C ARG A 150 -0.22 13.19 -8.53
N THR A 151 -0.68 12.50 -9.57
CA THR A 151 -1.78 11.54 -9.53
C THR A 151 -1.41 10.28 -10.29
N ASP A 152 -2.06 9.17 -10.00
CA ASP A 152 -1.91 7.88 -10.68
C ASP A 152 -0.45 7.37 -10.79
N HIS A 153 0.41 7.89 -9.92
CA HIS A 153 1.78 7.41 -9.72
C HIS A 153 1.78 6.02 -9.06
N THR A 154 2.95 5.46 -8.81
CA THR A 154 3.09 4.18 -8.10
C THR A 154 3.85 4.39 -6.81
N CYS A 155 3.31 3.87 -5.71
CA CYS A 155 3.97 3.86 -4.42
C CYS A 155 4.17 2.43 -3.93
N VAL A 156 5.33 2.16 -3.36
CA VAL A 156 5.64 0.90 -2.70
C VAL A 156 6.33 1.15 -1.37
N CYS A 157 6.18 0.19 -0.45
CA CYS A 157 6.90 0.19 0.81
C CYS A 157 8.00 -0.89 0.79
N TYR A 158 9.20 -0.51 1.17
CA TYR A 158 10.28 -1.46 1.40
C TYR A 158 11.06 -1.06 2.66
N GLY A 159 11.13 -1.96 3.63
CA GLY A 159 11.67 -1.64 4.94
C GLY A 159 10.84 -0.55 5.63
N ASP A 160 11.51 0.51 6.06
CA ASP A 160 10.93 1.71 6.67
C ASP A 160 10.77 2.88 5.68
N ARG A 161 10.75 2.59 4.39
CA ARG A 161 10.77 3.58 3.32
C ARG A 161 9.59 3.44 2.39
N MET A 162 9.02 4.57 2.03
CA MET A 162 8.06 4.71 0.96
C MET A 162 8.78 5.20 -0.30
N TYR A 163 8.59 4.49 -1.38
CA TYR A 163 9.14 4.84 -2.69
C TYR A 163 8.00 5.26 -3.61
N ASP A 164 8.15 6.43 -4.20
CA ASP A 164 7.19 7.02 -5.12
C ASP A 164 7.78 7.10 -6.53
N PHE A 165 7.07 6.54 -7.48
CA PHE A 165 7.48 6.46 -8.87
C PHE A 165 6.48 7.17 -9.78
N SER A 166 6.99 8.14 -10.55
CA SER A 166 6.31 8.71 -11.70
C SER A 166 7.34 9.00 -12.78
N THR A 167 7.35 10.16 -13.39
CA THR A 167 8.46 10.66 -14.23
C THR A 167 9.74 10.91 -13.44
N THR A 168 9.63 11.02 -12.11
CA THR A 168 10.74 11.18 -11.16
C THR A 168 10.60 10.18 -10.03
N PHE A 169 11.74 9.77 -9.47
CA PHE A 169 11.83 8.85 -8.35
C PHE A 169 12.08 9.60 -7.05
N PHE A 170 11.31 9.29 -6.01
CA PHE A 170 11.48 9.83 -4.67
C PHE A 170 11.43 8.73 -3.62
N GLU A 171 12.18 8.94 -2.56
CA GLU A 171 12.22 8.09 -1.37
C GLU A 171 11.82 8.91 -0.15
N TYR A 172 11.02 8.33 0.71
CA TYR A 172 10.60 8.89 1.99
C TYR A 172 10.74 7.86 3.11
N VAL A 173 11.39 8.26 4.21
CA VAL A 173 11.54 7.39 5.39
C VAL A 173 10.29 7.48 6.26
N VAL A 174 9.58 6.37 6.41
CA VAL A 174 8.38 6.23 7.25
C VAL A 174 8.73 5.72 8.66
N SER A 175 9.85 6.19 9.23
CA SER A 175 10.26 5.78 10.57
C SER A 175 9.43 6.49 11.65
N PRO A 176 9.01 5.78 12.71
CA PRO A 176 8.36 6.41 13.86
C PRO A 176 9.30 7.29 14.70
N GLU A 177 10.62 7.13 14.53
CA GLU A 177 11.62 7.93 15.26
C GLU A 177 11.62 9.40 14.85
N TYR A 178 11.10 9.73 13.68
CA TYR A 178 10.83 11.11 13.25
C TYR A 178 9.44 11.61 13.62
N THR A 179 8.72 10.89 14.48
CA THR A 179 7.52 11.43 15.13
C THR A 179 7.98 12.37 16.23
N ILE A 180 8.45 13.55 15.85
CA ILE A 180 8.68 14.64 16.80
C ILE A 180 7.31 15.05 17.32
N PHE A 181 7.16 14.92 18.64
CA PHE A 181 6.00 15.32 19.42
C PHE A 181 5.63 16.80 19.23
#